data_9eab11da2f5e9251f119b7d8dbbb3330
#
_entry.id   9eab11da2f5e9251f119b7d8dbbb3330
#
_cell.length_a   1.000
_cell.length_b   1.000
_cell.length_c   1.000
_cell.angle_alpha   90.00
_cell.angle_beta   90.00
_cell.angle_gamma   90.00
#
_symmetry.space_group_name_H-M   'P 1'
#
loop_
_entity.id
_entity.type
_entity.pdbx_description
1 polymer ?
#
loop_
_entity_poly.entity_id
_entity_poly.type
_entity_poly.pdbx_seq_one_letter_code
_entity_poly.pdbx_strand_id
1 'polypeptide(L)'
;MIHITLPDGSIRSYKEQLTVMDVAKDISEGFARNVISASFNNHVVETSTVLNTDGKLVLYTWRDSEGKKAFWHSSSHVLAQALEELYPGVKLSIGPAIENGFYYDVDLGDDSISDKDFKRIEDKMLEIARDKHDFTMKSVSKMEALKKYNDEGNQYKIELIENLTDGEITFCDHSTFSDLCRGGHIPNTGIIKAVKILSVAGAYWRGDENNKQLTRVYGTSFPKQKELKEYLALLEEAKKRDHRKLGKQLELFTFSKKVGQGLPLWLPNGAALRSRLEDFLKKAQMKAGYEMVVTPHIGQKELYITSGHYEKYGEDSFQAINTPKEDEEFLLKPMNCPHHCEIYNAKPYSYRELPKRYAEFGTVYRYEQSGELHGLTRVRGFTQDDAHIFCRPDQLDQEFKNVIDLVLYVFRSLGFENFTAQVSVRDSNTPEKYIGTIENWEKAEQAIINAAESKGLDFVVESGEAAFYGPKLDFMVKDALGRSWQLGTIQVDYNLPERGGS
;
A
#
# COMPACT_ATOMS: atom_id res chain seq x y z
N MET A 1 40.83 9.88 3.59
CA MET A 1 40.18 9.11 4.66
C MET A 1 38.68 9.38 4.55
N ILE A 2 37.82 8.39 4.55
CA ILE A 2 36.37 8.53 4.52
C ILE A 2 35.78 8.02 5.85
N HIS A 3 34.69 8.64 6.27
CA HIS A 3 34.00 8.32 7.52
C HIS A 3 32.62 7.78 7.22
N ILE A 4 32.35 6.54 7.56
CA ILE A 4 31.09 5.84 7.34
C ILE A 4 30.33 5.74 8.65
N THR A 5 29.15 6.37 8.70
CA THR A 5 28.25 6.32 9.86
C THR A 5 27.25 5.18 9.69
N LEU A 6 27.20 4.28 10.67
CA LEU A 6 26.28 3.15 10.72
C LEU A 6 24.98 3.52 11.46
N PRO A 7 23.89 2.72 11.33
CA PRO A 7 22.60 3.02 11.96
C PRO A 7 22.63 3.17 13.48
N ASP A 8 23.56 2.50 14.15
CA ASP A 8 23.77 2.60 15.61
C ASP A 8 24.50 3.88 16.04
N GLY A 9 24.86 4.75 15.08
CA GLY A 9 25.61 5.98 15.29
C GLY A 9 27.11 5.79 15.35
N SER A 10 27.64 4.58 15.27
CA SER A 10 29.08 4.32 15.23
C SER A 10 29.68 4.82 13.90
N ILE A 11 30.93 5.30 13.96
CA ILE A 11 31.64 5.81 12.80
C ILE A 11 32.86 4.93 12.58
N ARG A 12 32.99 4.45 11.33
CA ARG A 12 34.16 3.71 10.87
C ARG A 12 34.94 4.55 9.87
N SER A 13 36.25 4.61 10.04
CA SER A 13 37.14 5.43 9.21
C SER A 13 38.05 4.54 8.37
N TYR A 14 38.14 4.84 7.08
CA TYR A 14 38.93 4.07 6.12
C TYR A 14 39.88 4.97 5.36
N LYS A 15 41.09 4.52 5.15
CA LYS A 15 42.14 5.27 4.44
C LYS A 15 42.03 5.17 2.93
N GLU A 16 41.49 4.10 2.44
CA GLU A 16 41.35 3.76 1.02
C GLU A 16 39.89 3.66 0.63
N GLN A 17 39.62 3.78 -0.65
CA GLN A 17 38.31 3.49 -1.22
C GLN A 17 38.01 2.00 -1.04
N LEU A 18 36.76 1.69 -0.64
CA LEU A 18 36.31 0.33 -0.45
C LEU A 18 34.87 0.21 -0.89
N THR A 19 34.47 -1.04 -1.13
CA THR A 19 33.09 -1.34 -1.49
C THR A 19 32.19 -1.40 -0.26
N VAL A 20 30.88 -1.30 -0.47
CA VAL A 20 29.86 -1.51 0.57
C VAL A 20 30.06 -2.88 1.23
N MET A 21 30.34 -3.93 0.44
CA MET A 21 30.57 -5.28 0.98
C MET A 21 31.85 -5.35 1.83
N ASP A 22 32.86 -4.58 1.52
CA ASP A 22 34.08 -4.51 2.33
C ASP A 22 33.79 -3.92 3.72
N VAL A 23 32.93 -2.93 3.81
CA VAL A 23 32.44 -2.40 5.10
C VAL A 23 31.67 -3.48 5.86
N ALA A 24 30.82 -4.23 5.20
CA ALA A 24 30.09 -5.34 5.83
C ALA A 24 31.04 -6.40 6.40
N LYS A 25 32.08 -6.78 5.66
CA LYS A 25 33.10 -7.72 6.11
C LYS A 25 33.92 -7.18 7.30
N ASP A 26 34.24 -5.91 7.31
CA ASP A 26 34.91 -5.26 8.41
C ASP A 26 34.08 -5.26 9.70
N ILE A 27 32.75 -5.20 9.59
CA ILE A 27 31.87 -5.34 10.74
C ILE A 27 31.89 -6.79 11.27
N SER A 28 31.64 -7.76 10.40
CA SER A 28 31.68 -9.20 10.71
C SER A 28 31.57 -10.02 9.43
N GLU A 29 32.42 -11.02 9.29
CA GLU A 29 32.34 -11.99 8.18
C GLU A 29 31.02 -12.77 8.17
N GLY A 30 30.49 -13.11 9.35
CA GLY A 30 29.21 -13.79 9.49
C GLY A 30 28.04 -12.93 9.06
N PHE A 31 28.08 -11.65 9.40
CA PHE A 31 27.07 -10.66 8.98
C PHE A 31 27.14 -10.40 7.47
N ALA A 32 28.35 -10.19 6.93
CA ALA A 32 28.56 -9.92 5.51
C ALA A 32 27.98 -10.99 4.59
N ARG A 33 27.99 -12.26 5.01
CA ARG A 33 27.39 -13.37 4.24
C ARG A 33 25.88 -13.25 4.07
N ASN A 34 25.22 -12.50 4.94
CA ASN A 34 23.77 -12.29 4.91
C ASN A 34 23.38 -10.95 4.31
N VAL A 35 24.33 -10.05 4.06
CA VAL A 35 24.06 -8.75 3.44
C VAL A 35 23.80 -8.93 1.96
N ILE A 36 22.62 -8.48 1.52
CA ILE A 36 22.16 -8.62 0.13
C ILE A 36 21.81 -7.29 -0.54
N SER A 37 21.69 -6.20 0.21
CA SER A 37 21.43 -4.86 -0.29
C SER A 37 21.95 -3.81 0.66
N ALA A 38 21.97 -2.57 0.21
CA ALA A 38 22.38 -1.43 1.03
C ALA A 38 21.75 -0.12 0.56
N SER A 39 21.78 0.88 1.44
CA SER A 39 21.56 2.26 1.08
C SER A 39 22.70 3.14 1.60
N PHE A 40 23.06 4.15 0.83
CA PHE A 40 24.05 5.14 1.19
C PHE A 40 23.44 6.54 1.03
N ASN A 41 23.44 7.32 2.11
CA ASN A 41 22.76 8.62 2.16
C ASN A 41 21.29 8.54 1.66
N ASN A 42 20.56 7.56 2.12
CA ASN A 42 19.15 7.28 1.76
C ASN A 42 18.90 6.89 0.29
N HIS A 43 19.96 6.60 -0.46
CA HIS A 43 19.84 6.09 -1.83
C HIS A 43 20.25 4.63 -1.88
N VAL A 44 19.44 3.80 -2.56
CA VAL A 44 19.77 2.39 -2.78
C VAL A 44 21.05 2.28 -3.61
N VAL A 45 21.99 1.48 -3.14
CA VAL A 45 23.26 1.19 -3.81
C VAL A 45 23.50 -0.31 -3.91
N GLU A 46 24.31 -0.69 -4.90
CA GLU A 46 24.79 -2.09 -5.00
C GLU A 46 25.82 -2.38 -3.90
N THR A 47 25.89 -3.62 -3.45
CA THR A 47 26.94 -4.02 -2.47
C THR A 47 28.36 -3.92 -3.03
N SER A 48 28.51 -3.92 -4.35
CA SER A 48 29.75 -3.67 -5.07
C SER A 48 30.11 -2.20 -5.26
N THR A 49 29.24 -1.28 -4.88
CA THR A 49 29.46 0.16 -5.02
C THR A 49 30.67 0.59 -4.20
N VAL A 50 31.56 1.36 -4.84
CA VAL A 50 32.74 1.94 -4.19
C VAL A 50 32.34 3.23 -3.46
N LEU A 51 32.68 3.30 -2.19
CA LEU A 51 32.43 4.49 -1.35
C LEU A 51 33.62 5.45 -1.42
N ASN A 52 33.37 6.68 -1.83
CA ASN A 52 34.41 7.70 -2.05
C ASN A 52 34.26 8.90 -1.10
N THR A 53 33.13 9.03 -0.41
CA THR A 53 32.78 10.18 0.40
C THR A 53 32.28 9.75 1.77
N ASP A 54 32.27 10.67 2.71
CA ASP A 54 31.59 10.46 3.98
C ASP A 54 30.09 10.28 3.77
N GLY A 55 29.46 9.48 4.60
CA GLY A 55 28.01 9.27 4.52
C GLY A 55 27.48 8.24 5.49
N LYS A 56 26.16 8.09 5.45
CA LYS A 56 25.43 7.11 6.25
C LYS A 56 25.17 5.85 5.41
N LEU A 57 25.62 4.71 5.91
CA LEU A 57 25.43 3.42 5.27
C LEU A 57 24.48 2.55 6.09
N VAL A 58 23.48 1.99 5.43
CA VAL A 58 22.59 0.97 5.97
C VAL A 58 22.77 -0.31 5.17
N LEU A 59 23.01 -1.43 5.85
CA LEU A 59 23.17 -2.74 5.24
C LEU A 59 21.92 -3.58 5.50
N TYR A 60 21.38 -4.20 4.46
CA TYR A 60 20.14 -4.96 4.52
C TYR A 60 20.37 -6.44 4.29
N THR A 61 19.65 -7.24 5.04
CA THR A 61 19.58 -8.70 4.91
C THR A 61 18.21 -9.12 4.39
N TRP A 62 18.01 -10.42 4.19
CA TRP A 62 16.69 -10.98 3.85
C TRP A 62 15.59 -10.67 4.89
N ARG A 63 15.95 -10.35 6.12
CA ARG A 63 14.99 -9.99 7.17
C ARG A 63 14.41 -8.60 6.99
N ASP A 64 15.12 -7.74 6.28
CA ASP A 64 14.73 -6.35 6.05
C ASP A 64 13.86 -6.23 4.81
N SER A 65 12.90 -5.30 4.81
CA SER A 65 12.00 -5.07 3.68
C SER A 65 12.76 -4.63 2.41
N GLU A 66 13.78 -3.81 2.55
CA GLU A 66 14.64 -3.37 1.46
C GLU A 66 15.50 -4.52 0.91
N GLY A 67 15.96 -5.42 1.77
CA GLY A 67 16.67 -6.63 1.36
C GLY A 67 15.75 -7.56 0.54
N LYS A 68 14.54 -7.76 0.99
CA LYS A 68 13.52 -8.54 0.24
C LYS A 68 13.20 -7.90 -1.11
N LYS A 69 13.04 -6.58 -1.13
CA LYS A 69 12.77 -5.84 -2.37
C LYS A 69 13.89 -6.02 -3.38
N ALA A 70 15.15 -5.91 -2.96
CA ALA A 70 16.30 -6.16 -3.83
C ALA A 70 16.34 -7.61 -4.33
N PHE A 71 16.04 -8.57 -3.47
CA PHE A 71 15.98 -9.99 -3.80
C PHE A 71 14.92 -10.28 -4.88
N TRP A 72 13.72 -9.79 -4.73
CA TRP A 72 12.66 -10.00 -5.70
C TRP A 72 12.87 -9.20 -6.98
N HIS A 73 13.42 -8.00 -6.91
CA HIS A 73 13.82 -7.25 -8.09
C HIS A 73 14.88 -8.02 -8.91
N SER A 74 15.90 -8.57 -8.23
CA SER A 74 16.89 -9.42 -8.88
C SER A 74 16.30 -10.70 -9.48
N SER A 75 15.33 -11.29 -8.78
CA SER A 75 14.59 -12.44 -9.29
C SER A 75 13.77 -12.13 -10.54
N SER A 76 13.26 -10.91 -10.67
CA SER A 76 12.53 -10.48 -11.88
C SER A 76 13.45 -10.43 -13.10
N HIS A 77 14.72 -10.03 -12.93
CA HIS A 77 15.70 -10.10 -14.00
C HIS A 77 16.07 -11.54 -14.40
N VAL A 78 16.14 -12.44 -13.43
CA VAL A 78 16.34 -13.87 -13.72
C VAL A 78 15.14 -14.45 -14.46
N LEU A 79 13.92 -14.06 -14.10
CA LEU A 79 12.70 -14.40 -14.85
C LEU A 79 12.78 -13.87 -16.29
N ALA A 80 13.17 -12.61 -16.45
CA ALA A 80 13.29 -11.98 -17.77
C ALA A 80 14.28 -12.74 -18.67
N GLN A 81 15.45 -13.11 -18.14
CA GLN A 81 16.40 -13.95 -18.88
C GLN A 81 15.82 -15.32 -19.22
N ALA A 82 15.15 -15.98 -18.29
CA ALA A 82 14.50 -17.26 -18.53
C ALA A 82 13.46 -17.16 -19.67
N LEU A 83 12.66 -16.13 -19.69
CA LEU A 83 11.66 -15.89 -20.73
C LEU A 83 12.33 -15.59 -22.08
N GLU A 84 13.41 -14.81 -22.09
CA GLU A 84 14.17 -14.51 -23.31
C GLU A 84 14.79 -15.79 -23.93
N GLU A 85 15.30 -16.69 -23.10
CA GLU A 85 15.86 -17.96 -23.56
C GLU A 85 14.81 -18.97 -24.02
N LEU A 86 13.63 -18.99 -23.36
CA LEU A 86 12.57 -19.96 -23.66
C LEU A 86 11.62 -19.51 -24.76
N TYR A 87 11.48 -18.21 -24.99
CA TYR A 87 10.59 -17.62 -25.98
C TYR A 87 11.36 -16.69 -26.92
N PRO A 88 11.97 -17.23 -27.98
CA PRO A 88 12.73 -16.42 -28.94
C PRO A 88 11.87 -15.30 -29.53
N GLY A 89 12.42 -14.09 -29.56
CA GLY A 89 11.70 -12.92 -30.06
C GLY A 89 10.79 -12.22 -29.04
N VAL A 90 10.72 -12.68 -27.79
CA VAL A 90 10.01 -12.00 -26.71
C VAL A 90 10.56 -10.58 -26.53
N LYS A 91 9.66 -9.63 -26.31
CA LYS A 91 10.04 -8.24 -26.00
C LYS A 91 9.77 -7.97 -24.53
N LEU A 92 10.82 -7.63 -23.81
CA LEU A 92 10.77 -7.31 -22.39
C LEU A 92 10.31 -5.87 -22.18
N SER A 93 9.48 -5.64 -21.16
CA SER A 93 9.10 -4.29 -20.76
C SER A 93 9.62 -3.94 -19.38
N ILE A 94 8.85 -4.11 -18.33
CA ILE A 94 9.24 -3.82 -16.95
C ILE A 94 8.97 -4.99 -16.02
N GLY A 95 9.76 -5.09 -14.95
CA GLY A 95 9.64 -6.14 -13.93
C GLY A 95 10.00 -5.68 -12.54
N PRO A 96 9.07 -5.01 -11.82
CA PRO A 96 9.31 -4.55 -10.46
C PRO A 96 9.16 -5.67 -9.43
N ALA A 97 9.78 -5.46 -8.28
CA ALA A 97 9.41 -6.17 -7.06
C ALA A 97 8.04 -5.69 -6.58
N ILE A 98 7.25 -6.60 -6.06
CA ILE A 98 5.96 -6.33 -5.41
C ILE A 98 5.96 -6.97 -4.02
N GLU A 99 4.87 -6.81 -3.28
CA GLU A 99 4.73 -7.46 -1.98
C GLU A 99 4.74 -9.00 -2.15
N ASN A 100 5.65 -9.64 -1.45
CA ASN A 100 5.86 -11.10 -1.47
C ASN A 100 6.23 -11.70 -2.84
N GLY A 101 6.84 -10.95 -3.71
CA GLY A 101 7.26 -11.46 -5.01
C GLY A 101 7.63 -10.39 -6.02
N PHE A 102 7.42 -10.74 -7.27
CA PHE A 102 7.76 -9.90 -8.42
C PHE A 102 6.87 -10.26 -9.61
N TYR A 103 6.88 -9.41 -10.62
CA TYR A 103 6.37 -9.76 -11.94
C TYR A 103 7.31 -9.24 -13.03
N TYR A 104 7.10 -9.72 -14.23
CA TYR A 104 7.67 -9.14 -15.44
C TYR A 104 6.63 -9.11 -16.55
N ASP A 105 6.51 -7.96 -17.23
CA ASP A 105 5.61 -7.77 -18.35
C ASP A 105 6.35 -8.00 -19.66
N VAL A 106 5.83 -8.88 -20.48
CA VAL A 106 6.45 -9.27 -21.75
C VAL A 106 5.44 -9.28 -22.89
N ASP A 107 5.95 -8.98 -24.08
CA ASP A 107 5.22 -9.18 -25.33
C ASP A 107 5.73 -10.48 -25.99
N LEU A 108 4.89 -11.49 -25.95
CA LEU A 108 5.22 -12.83 -26.48
C LEU A 108 4.94 -12.98 -27.99
N GLY A 109 4.42 -11.91 -28.65
CA GLY A 109 3.97 -12.02 -30.01
C GLY A 109 2.81 -13.01 -30.17
N ASP A 110 3.00 -14.07 -30.93
CA ASP A 110 1.99 -15.11 -31.12
C ASP A 110 2.06 -16.24 -30.08
N ASP A 111 3.10 -16.26 -29.25
CA ASP A 111 3.25 -17.23 -28.18
C ASP A 111 2.38 -16.90 -26.97
N SER A 112 2.12 -17.90 -26.14
CA SER A 112 1.38 -17.76 -24.89
C SER A 112 1.99 -18.60 -23.77
N ILE A 113 1.79 -18.16 -22.52
CA ILE A 113 2.20 -18.88 -21.33
C ILE A 113 0.95 -19.34 -20.59
N SER A 114 0.91 -20.62 -20.24
CA SER A 114 -0.13 -21.23 -19.43
C SER A 114 0.48 -21.94 -18.22
N ASP A 115 -0.35 -22.43 -17.31
CA ASP A 115 0.07 -23.17 -16.12
C ASP A 115 1.02 -24.35 -16.44
N LYS A 116 0.89 -24.92 -17.62
CA LYS A 116 1.75 -26.03 -18.09
C LYS A 116 3.20 -25.61 -18.32
N ASP A 117 3.43 -24.32 -18.55
CA ASP A 117 4.75 -23.77 -18.83
C ASP A 117 5.50 -23.35 -17.56
N PHE A 118 4.79 -23.21 -16.44
CA PHE A 118 5.35 -22.67 -15.20
C PHE A 118 6.57 -23.46 -14.73
N LYS A 119 6.47 -24.77 -14.69
CA LYS A 119 7.58 -25.61 -14.26
C LYS A 119 8.84 -25.44 -15.13
N ARG A 120 8.66 -25.31 -16.43
CA ARG A 120 9.77 -25.10 -17.37
C ARG A 120 10.45 -23.73 -17.13
N ILE A 121 9.66 -22.70 -16.85
CA ILE A 121 10.18 -21.36 -16.51
C ILE A 121 10.94 -21.41 -15.18
N GLU A 122 10.36 -22.03 -14.15
CA GLU A 122 10.99 -22.19 -12.83
C GLU A 122 12.32 -22.94 -12.93
N ASP A 123 12.37 -24.04 -13.68
CA ASP A 123 13.58 -24.83 -13.88
C ASP A 123 14.68 -24.03 -14.58
N LYS A 124 14.30 -23.23 -15.60
CA LYS A 124 15.23 -22.33 -16.30
C LYS A 124 15.76 -21.24 -15.35
N MET A 125 14.91 -20.64 -14.55
CA MET A 125 15.33 -19.65 -13.55
C MET A 125 16.32 -20.22 -12.56
N LEU A 126 16.08 -21.43 -12.05
CA LEU A 126 17.00 -22.12 -11.12
C LEU A 126 18.31 -22.52 -11.79
N GLU A 127 18.29 -22.91 -13.07
CA GLU A 127 19.50 -23.16 -13.86
C GLU A 127 20.36 -21.90 -13.94
N ILE A 128 19.77 -20.76 -14.32
CA ILE A 128 20.44 -19.45 -14.37
C ILE A 128 21.01 -19.07 -12.98
N ALA A 129 20.21 -19.24 -11.92
CA ALA A 129 20.64 -18.92 -10.57
C ALA A 129 21.84 -19.72 -10.09
N ARG A 130 21.90 -21.01 -10.45
CA ARG A 130 23.00 -21.93 -10.06
C ARG A 130 24.35 -21.54 -10.66
N ASP A 131 24.36 -20.84 -11.77
CA ASP A 131 25.59 -20.37 -12.41
C ASP A 131 26.29 -19.27 -11.62
N LYS A 132 25.65 -18.71 -10.61
CA LYS A 132 26.21 -17.75 -9.64
C LYS A 132 26.84 -16.52 -10.31
N HIS A 133 26.11 -15.89 -11.20
CA HIS A 133 26.54 -14.65 -11.83
C HIS A 133 26.32 -13.44 -10.94
N ASP A 134 27.30 -12.55 -10.90
CA ASP A 134 27.17 -11.27 -10.22
C ASP A 134 26.28 -10.33 -11.01
N PHE A 135 25.52 -9.52 -10.29
CA PHE A 135 24.80 -8.39 -10.87
C PHE A 135 25.72 -7.18 -10.94
N THR A 136 25.89 -6.64 -12.14
CA THR A 136 26.72 -5.45 -12.36
C THR A 136 25.95 -4.36 -13.03
N MET A 137 26.12 -3.13 -12.55
CA MET A 137 25.51 -1.95 -13.13
C MET A 137 26.51 -1.23 -14.03
N LYS A 138 26.04 -0.80 -15.21
CA LYS A 138 26.84 0.02 -16.10
C LYS A 138 26.04 1.21 -16.64
N SER A 139 26.68 2.37 -16.72
CA SER A 139 26.14 3.53 -17.41
C SER A 139 26.32 3.37 -18.92
N VAL A 140 25.28 3.74 -19.66
CA VAL A 140 25.28 3.75 -21.13
C VAL A 140 24.79 5.09 -21.64
N SER A 141 25.28 5.51 -22.81
CA SER A 141 24.74 6.68 -23.46
C SER A 141 23.33 6.43 -23.98
N LYS A 142 22.52 7.48 -24.09
CA LYS A 142 21.18 7.38 -24.63
C LYS A 142 21.18 6.82 -26.06
N MET A 143 22.14 7.22 -26.86
CA MET A 143 22.30 6.74 -28.23
C MET A 143 22.59 5.23 -28.28
N GLU A 144 23.47 4.74 -27.43
CA GLU A 144 23.84 3.32 -27.33
C GLU A 144 22.63 2.48 -26.85
N ALA A 145 21.91 2.95 -25.83
CA ALA A 145 20.72 2.29 -25.31
C ALA A 145 19.60 2.22 -26.36
N LEU A 146 19.32 3.32 -27.06
CA LEU A 146 18.34 3.36 -28.15
C LEU A 146 18.73 2.43 -29.30
N LYS A 147 20.02 2.40 -29.67
CA LYS A 147 20.50 1.51 -30.71
C LYS A 147 20.24 0.04 -30.38
N LYS A 148 20.56 -0.39 -29.17
CA LYS A 148 20.34 -1.77 -28.69
C LYS A 148 18.87 -2.17 -28.90
N TYR A 149 17.94 -1.38 -28.38
CA TYR A 149 16.53 -1.75 -28.42
C TYR A 149 15.85 -1.50 -29.76
N ASN A 150 16.38 -0.61 -30.61
CA ASN A 150 15.99 -0.49 -32.03
C ASN A 150 16.40 -1.75 -32.80
N ASP A 151 17.61 -2.25 -32.58
CA ASP A 151 18.10 -3.48 -33.24
C ASP A 151 17.27 -4.72 -32.81
N GLU A 152 16.77 -4.72 -31.57
CA GLU A 152 15.86 -5.75 -31.05
C GLU A 152 14.39 -5.53 -31.41
N GLY A 153 14.03 -4.37 -31.95
CA GLY A 153 12.64 -3.99 -32.24
C GLY A 153 11.75 -3.87 -31.01
N ASN A 154 12.34 -3.51 -29.86
CA ASN A 154 11.64 -3.39 -28.58
C ASN A 154 11.14 -1.96 -28.35
N GLN A 155 9.93 -1.69 -28.80
CA GLN A 155 9.29 -0.38 -28.66
C GLN A 155 9.06 0.04 -27.20
N TYR A 156 8.87 -0.89 -26.29
CA TYR A 156 8.62 -0.60 -24.86
C TYR A 156 9.84 0.02 -24.19
N LYS A 157 11.00 -0.58 -24.39
CA LYS A 157 12.26 -0.05 -23.87
C LYS A 157 12.66 1.25 -24.54
N ILE A 158 12.42 1.37 -25.86
CA ILE A 158 12.67 2.63 -26.60
C ILE A 158 11.87 3.76 -25.98
N GLU A 159 10.58 3.57 -25.78
CA GLU A 159 9.70 4.59 -25.16
C GLU A 159 10.12 4.97 -23.74
N LEU A 160 10.58 4.01 -22.93
CA LEU A 160 11.12 4.28 -21.61
C LEU A 160 12.38 5.14 -21.67
N ILE A 161 13.31 4.82 -22.58
CA ILE A 161 14.57 5.52 -22.74
C ILE A 161 14.37 6.94 -23.27
N GLU A 162 13.44 7.16 -24.20
CA GLU A 162 13.15 8.48 -24.75
C GLU A 162 12.78 9.51 -23.67
N ASN A 163 12.16 9.06 -22.59
CA ASN A 163 11.79 9.89 -21.45
C ASN A 163 12.90 10.07 -20.40
N LEU A 164 14.07 9.47 -20.62
CA LEU A 164 15.21 9.58 -19.72
C LEU A 164 16.24 10.61 -20.24
N THR A 165 16.94 11.25 -19.32
CA THR A 165 18.03 12.17 -19.64
C THR A 165 19.31 11.38 -19.94
N ASP A 166 20.07 11.82 -20.94
CA ASP A 166 21.39 11.24 -21.21
C ASP A 166 22.30 11.43 -19.97
N GLY A 167 23.00 10.35 -19.59
CA GLY A 167 23.78 10.29 -18.35
C GLY A 167 23.07 9.64 -17.17
N GLU A 168 21.74 9.45 -17.23
CA GLU A 168 20.95 8.78 -16.20
C GLU A 168 20.58 7.33 -16.55
N ILE A 169 21.03 6.86 -17.71
CA ILE A 169 20.66 5.55 -18.23
C ILE A 169 21.66 4.51 -17.77
N THR A 170 21.15 3.49 -17.08
CA THR A 170 21.93 2.38 -16.55
C THR A 170 21.35 1.05 -16.98
N PHE A 171 22.22 0.08 -17.19
CA PHE A 171 21.85 -1.32 -17.42
C PHE A 171 22.35 -2.18 -16.27
N CYS A 172 21.57 -3.22 -15.97
CA CYS A 172 21.97 -4.30 -15.11
C CYS A 172 22.36 -5.50 -15.95
N ASP A 173 23.58 -5.96 -15.77
CA ASP A 173 24.11 -7.12 -16.47
C ASP A 173 24.28 -8.28 -15.49
N HIS A 174 23.91 -9.48 -15.90
CA HIS A 174 24.31 -10.74 -15.29
C HIS A 174 24.38 -11.82 -16.37
N SER A 175 25.44 -12.60 -16.38
CA SER A 175 25.71 -13.55 -17.46
C SER A 175 25.72 -12.85 -18.83
N THR A 176 24.96 -13.38 -19.79
CA THR A 176 24.75 -12.80 -21.14
C THR A 176 23.55 -11.86 -21.20
N PHE A 177 22.84 -11.68 -20.11
CA PHE A 177 21.62 -10.86 -20.04
C PHE A 177 21.95 -9.43 -19.62
N SER A 178 21.28 -8.49 -20.26
CA SER A 178 21.41 -7.06 -19.99
C SER A 178 20.03 -6.39 -20.08
N ASP A 179 19.65 -5.64 -19.05
CA ASP A 179 18.35 -4.99 -18.97
C ASP A 179 18.47 -3.55 -18.48
N LEU A 180 17.61 -2.67 -19.01
CA LEU A 180 17.44 -1.30 -18.54
C LEU A 180 16.98 -1.32 -17.08
N CYS A 181 17.77 -0.73 -16.16
CA CYS A 181 17.49 -0.80 -14.75
C CYS A 181 18.13 0.35 -13.97
N ARG A 182 17.50 0.76 -12.88
CA ARG A 182 18.01 1.81 -11.96
C ARG A 182 18.89 1.26 -10.83
N GLY A 183 19.00 -0.05 -10.66
CA GLY A 183 19.77 -0.68 -9.60
C GLY A 183 18.93 -1.25 -8.46
N GLY A 184 19.59 -1.69 -7.40
CA GLY A 184 18.96 -2.33 -6.25
C GLY A 184 18.89 -3.85 -6.38
N HIS A 185 20.04 -4.48 -6.64
CA HIS A 185 20.15 -5.94 -6.82
C HIS A 185 20.91 -6.59 -5.67
N ILE A 186 20.68 -7.91 -5.51
CA ILE A 186 21.50 -8.75 -4.65
C ILE A 186 22.88 -8.96 -5.28
N PRO A 187 23.92 -9.37 -4.51
CA PRO A 187 25.27 -9.52 -5.04
C PRO A 187 25.40 -10.54 -6.17
N ASN A 188 24.64 -11.63 -6.10
CA ASN A 188 24.85 -12.79 -6.97
C ASN A 188 23.56 -13.58 -7.16
N THR A 189 23.33 -14.10 -8.36
CA THR A 189 22.13 -14.90 -8.67
C THR A 189 22.04 -16.18 -7.84
N GLY A 190 23.16 -16.72 -7.40
CA GLY A 190 23.23 -17.95 -6.61
C GLY A 190 22.59 -17.86 -5.22
N ILE A 191 22.23 -16.68 -4.76
CA ILE A 191 21.48 -16.48 -3.51
C ILE A 191 20.02 -16.93 -3.68
N ILE A 192 19.50 -16.93 -4.90
CA ILE A 192 18.15 -17.39 -5.24
C ILE A 192 18.15 -18.91 -5.27
N LYS A 193 17.56 -19.55 -4.26
CA LYS A 193 17.53 -21.01 -4.10
C LYS A 193 16.18 -21.64 -4.39
N ALA A 194 15.11 -20.88 -4.33
CA ALA A 194 13.75 -21.36 -4.52
C ALA A 194 12.94 -20.35 -5.34
N VAL A 195 12.21 -20.84 -6.33
CA VAL A 195 11.42 -20.03 -7.24
C VAL A 195 10.07 -20.70 -7.48
N LYS A 196 9.02 -19.90 -7.59
CA LYS A 196 7.70 -20.35 -8.00
C LYS A 196 7.05 -19.33 -8.91
N ILE A 197 6.57 -19.77 -10.07
CA ILE A 197 5.67 -18.96 -10.91
C ILE A 197 4.25 -19.16 -10.38
N LEU A 198 3.61 -18.06 -10.03
CA LEU A 198 2.30 -18.09 -9.35
C LEU A 198 1.13 -18.00 -10.32
N SER A 199 1.21 -17.11 -11.29
CA SER A 199 0.13 -16.87 -12.25
C SER A 199 0.61 -16.05 -13.44
N VAL A 200 -0.23 -16.01 -14.46
CA VAL A 200 -0.10 -15.09 -15.60
C VAL A 200 -1.41 -14.32 -15.78
N ALA A 201 -1.31 -13.08 -16.22
CA ALA A 201 -2.45 -12.22 -16.49
C ALA A 201 -2.14 -11.30 -17.66
N GLY A 202 -3.19 -10.77 -18.31
CA GLY A 202 -3.05 -9.68 -19.26
C GLY A 202 -2.87 -8.34 -18.54
N ALA A 203 -2.00 -7.50 -19.06
CA ALA A 203 -1.79 -6.15 -18.56
C ALA A 203 -1.51 -5.19 -19.71
N TYR A 204 -2.25 -4.10 -19.79
CA TYR A 204 -2.02 -3.11 -20.83
C TYR A 204 -0.75 -2.31 -20.57
N TRP A 205 0.04 -2.07 -21.62
CA TRP A 205 1.21 -1.22 -21.54
C TRP A 205 0.84 0.15 -20.96
N ARG A 206 1.55 0.57 -19.89
CA ARG A 206 1.29 1.79 -19.11
C ARG A 206 -0.13 1.89 -18.51
N GLY A 207 -0.82 0.76 -18.36
CA GLY A 207 -2.17 0.74 -17.79
C GLY A 207 -3.25 1.34 -18.72
N ASP A 208 -2.92 1.69 -19.93
CA ASP A 208 -3.85 2.28 -20.90
C ASP A 208 -4.44 1.17 -21.79
N GLU A 209 -5.77 1.02 -21.75
CA GLU A 209 -6.49 0.01 -22.52
C GLU A 209 -6.38 0.19 -24.05
N ASN A 210 -5.96 1.37 -24.52
CA ASN A 210 -5.68 1.63 -25.91
C ASN A 210 -4.32 1.10 -26.38
N ASN A 211 -3.44 0.77 -25.44
CA ASN A 211 -2.14 0.19 -25.70
C ASN A 211 -2.22 -1.34 -25.84
N LYS A 212 -1.14 -1.94 -26.33
CA LYS A 212 -1.06 -3.38 -26.45
C LYS A 212 -1.15 -4.07 -25.08
N GLN A 213 -1.93 -5.14 -25.03
CA GLN A 213 -1.99 -6.02 -23.86
C GLN A 213 -0.75 -6.91 -23.85
N LEU A 214 0.01 -6.81 -22.75
CA LEU A 214 1.18 -7.64 -22.48
C LEU A 214 0.80 -8.82 -21.61
N THR A 215 1.68 -9.82 -21.54
CA THR A 215 1.58 -10.92 -20.59
C THR A 215 2.38 -10.58 -19.35
N ARG A 216 1.70 -10.52 -18.21
CA ARG A 216 2.31 -10.31 -16.89
C ARG A 216 2.51 -11.65 -16.20
N VAL A 217 3.76 -12.00 -15.95
CA VAL A 217 4.15 -13.25 -15.28
C VAL A 217 4.48 -12.92 -13.84
N TYR A 218 3.68 -13.44 -12.91
CA TYR A 218 3.88 -13.28 -11.46
C TYR A 218 4.69 -14.44 -10.90
N GLY A 219 5.68 -14.12 -10.08
CA GLY A 219 6.48 -15.10 -9.39
C GLY A 219 6.86 -14.69 -7.98
N THR A 220 7.39 -15.64 -7.23
CA THR A 220 8.03 -15.40 -5.94
C THR A 220 9.29 -16.23 -5.83
N SER A 221 10.18 -15.82 -4.95
CA SER A 221 11.46 -16.48 -4.72
C SER A 221 11.91 -16.31 -3.28
N PHE A 222 12.75 -17.26 -2.84
CA PHE A 222 13.26 -17.30 -1.47
C PHE A 222 14.72 -17.77 -1.44
N PRO A 223 15.49 -17.35 -0.41
CA PRO A 223 16.84 -17.85 -0.20
C PRO A 223 16.90 -19.33 0.19
N LYS A 224 15.78 -19.90 0.65
CA LYS A 224 15.69 -21.30 1.10
C LYS A 224 14.41 -21.96 0.62
N GLN A 225 14.50 -23.21 0.20
CA GLN A 225 13.35 -24.01 -0.24
C GLN A 225 12.28 -24.17 0.87
N LYS A 226 12.71 -24.25 2.13
CA LYS A 226 11.80 -24.34 3.28
C LYS A 226 10.87 -23.12 3.37
N GLU A 227 11.42 -21.91 3.17
CA GLU A 227 10.65 -20.66 3.20
C GLU A 227 9.62 -20.59 2.06
N LEU A 228 9.98 -21.07 0.86
CA LEU A 228 9.03 -21.20 -0.23
C LEU A 228 7.88 -22.15 0.12
N LYS A 229 8.18 -23.30 0.70
CA LYS A 229 7.15 -24.26 1.13
C LYS A 229 6.19 -23.66 2.16
N GLU A 230 6.72 -22.97 3.15
CA GLU A 230 5.93 -22.28 4.17
C GLU A 230 5.02 -21.20 3.55
N TYR A 231 5.55 -20.42 2.63
CA TYR A 231 4.78 -19.40 1.90
C TYR A 231 3.66 -20.00 1.05
N LEU A 232 3.94 -21.06 0.30
CA LEU A 232 2.92 -21.75 -0.50
C LEU A 232 1.81 -22.36 0.36
N ALA A 233 2.16 -22.88 1.53
CA ALA A 233 1.18 -23.37 2.51
C ALA A 233 0.29 -22.23 3.02
N LEU A 234 0.85 -21.04 3.28
CA LEU A 234 0.09 -19.84 3.64
C LEU A 234 -0.86 -19.42 2.52
N LEU A 235 -0.41 -19.45 1.26
CA LEU A 235 -1.25 -19.13 0.10
C LEU A 235 -2.46 -20.08 -0.01
N GLU A 236 -2.25 -21.39 0.17
CA GLU A 236 -3.34 -22.38 0.16
C GLU A 236 -4.32 -22.16 1.31
N GLU A 237 -3.82 -21.87 2.50
CA GLU A 237 -4.67 -21.53 3.65
C GLU A 237 -5.47 -20.24 3.41
N ALA A 238 -4.84 -19.22 2.82
CA ALA A 238 -5.53 -17.98 2.45
C ALA A 238 -6.64 -18.20 1.42
N LYS A 239 -6.42 -19.07 0.42
CA LYS A 239 -7.48 -19.45 -0.54
C LYS A 239 -8.68 -20.09 0.13
N LYS A 240 -8.46 -20.94 1.14
CA LYS A 240 -9.56 -21.56 1.91
C LYS A 240 -10.37 -20.55 2.71
N ARG A 241 -9.72 -19.47 3.16
CA ARG A 241 -10.30 -18.39 3.95
C ARG A 241 -10.75 -17.19 3.13
N ASP A 242 -10.64 -17.24 1.81
CA ASP A 242 -11.08 -16.14 0.94
C ASP A 242 -12.57 -15.85 1.17
N HIS A 243 -12.87 -14.62 1.56
CA HIS A 243 -14.23 -14.19 1.89
C HIS A 243 -15.20 -14.33 0.70
N ARG A 244 -14.73 -14.27 -0.54
CA ARG A 244 -15.55 -14.47 -1.74
C ARG A 244 -15.99 -15.92 -1.87
N LYS A 245 -15.08 -16.86 -1.57
CA LYS A 245 -15.36 -18.29 -1.54
C LYS A 245 -16.33 -18.62 -0.40
N LEU A 246 -16.01 -18.19 0.80
CA LEU A 246 -16.85 -18.41 1.99
C LEU A 246 -18.20 -17.72 1.84
N GLY A 247 -18.24 -16.51 1.30
CA GLY A 247 -19.46 -15.78 1.03
C GLY A 247 -20.42 -16.52 0.09
N LYS A 248 -19.87 -17.19 -0.92
CA LYS A 248 -20.66 -18.05 -1.82
C LYS A 248 -21.10 -19.33 -1.15
N GLN A 249 -20.19 -20.03 -0.45
CA GLN A 249 -20.48 -21.30 0.22
C GLN A 249 -21.51 -21.17 1.35
N LEU A 250 -21.44 -20.08 2.10
CA LEU A 250 -22.31 -19.79 3.23
C LEU A 250 -23.53 -18.93 2.85
N GLU A 251 -23.67 -18.60 1.58
CA GLU A 251 -24.75 -17.76 1.07
C GLU A 251 -24.86 -16.40 1.81
N LEU A 252 -23.73 -15.68 1.92
CA LEU A 252 -23.66 -14.43 2.68
C LEU A 252 -23.97 -13.20 1.82
N PHE A 253 -23.41 -13.13 0.61
CA PHE A 253 -23.58 -12.00 -0.29
C PHE A 253 -23.38 -12.40 -1.75
N THR A 254 -23.85 -11.56 -2.66
CA THR A 254 -23.64 -11.70 -4.10
C THR A 254 -23.57 -10.34 -4.79
N PHE A 255 -23.17 -10.37 -6.05
CA PHE A 255 -23.17 -9.20 -6.93
C PHE A 255 -24.02 -9.48 -8.17
N SER A 256 -24.68 -8.44 -8.70
CA SER A 256 -25.48 -8.52 -9.92
C SER A 256 -25.07 -7.42 -10.90
N LYS A 257 -24.90 -7.79 -12.16
CA LYS A 257 -24.65 -6.78 -13.23
C LYS A 257 -25.79 -5.78 -13.38
N LYS A 258 -27.02 -6.20 -13.07
CA LYS A 258 -28.21 -5.32 -13.13
C LYS A 258 -28.25 -4.29 -12.02
N VAL A 259 -27.69 -4.61 -10.84
CA VAL A 259 -27.56 -3.68 -9.72
C VAL A 259 -26.36 -2.77 -9.93
N GLY A 260 -25.28 -3.31 -10.42
CA GLY A 260 -24.02 -2.58 -10.69
C GLY A 260 -22.83 -3.21 -9.99
N GLN A 261 -21.65 -2.92 -10.54
CA GLN A 261 -20.40 -3.40 -9.98
C GLN A 261 -20.08 -2.74 -8.64
N GLY A 262 -19.52 -3.50 -7.71
CA GLY A 262 -19.11 -2.96 -6.41
C GLY A 262 -20.27 -2.60 -5.47
N LEU A 263 -21.49 -3.03 -5.78
CA LEU A 263 -22.69 -2.86 -4.95
C LEU A 263 -23.17 -4.22 -4.45
N PRO A 264 -22.70 -4.65 -3.25
CA PRO A 264 -23.04 -5.98 -2.75
C PRO A 264 -24.51 -6.12 -2.36
N LEU A 265 -25.08 -7.28 -2.69
CA LEU A 265 -26.39 -7.71 -2.21
C LEU A 265 -26.17 -8.67 -1.04
N TRP A 266 -26.62 -8.29 0.14
CA TRP A 266 -26.58 -9.15 1.32
C TRP A 266 -27.71 -10.16 1.29
N LEU A 267 -27.35 -11.44 1.24
CA LEU A 267 -28.30 -12.53 1.29
C LEU A 267 -28.81 -12.75 2.73
N PRO A 268 -29.86 -13.56 2.95
CA PRO A 268 -30.43 -13.73 4.30
C PRO A 268 -29.42 -14.09 5.38
N ASN A 269 -28.49 -15.02 5.10
CA ASN A 269 -27.46 -15.41 6.06
C ASN A 269 -26.47 -14.25 6.34
N GLY A 270 -26.08 -13.52 5.31
CA GLY A 270 -25.21 -12.36 5.45
C GLY A 270 -25.87 -11.19 6.16
N ALA A 271 -27.14 -10.94 5.86
CA ALA A 271 -27.94 -9.92 6.56
C ALA A 271 -28.09 -10.26 8.06
N ALA A 272 -28.31 -11.53 8.39
CA ALA A 272 -28.38 -11.99 9.78
C ALA A 272 -27.04 -11.81 10.52
N LEU A 273 -25.93 -12.16 9.88
CA LEU A 273 -24.58 -11.94 10.44
C LEU A 273 -24.31 -10.46 10.68
N ARG A 274 -24.60 -9.64 9.69
CA ARG A 274 -24.45 -8.17 9.77
C ARG A 274 -25.29 -7.58 10.90
N SER A 275 -26.55 -7.98 11.01
CA SER A 275 -27.46 -7.53 12.07
C SER A 275 -26.91 -7.85 13.47
N ARG A 276 -26.37 -9.04 13.67
CA ARG A 276 -25.76 -9.43 14.96
C ARG A 276 -24.53 -8.60 15.29
N LEU A 277 -23.68 -8.31 14.30
CA LEU A 277 -22.52 -7.42 14.48
C LEU A 277 -22.95 -6.00 14.82
N GLU A 278 -23.94 -5.47 14.11
CA GLU A 278 -24.49 -4.13 14.37
C GLU A 278 -25.13 -4.04 15.77
N ASP A 279 -25.90 -5.04 16.20
CA ASP A 279 -26.49 -5.09 17.53
C ASP A 279 -25.41 -5.10 18.63
N PHE A 280 -24.35 -5.89 18.46
CA PHE A 280 -23.23 -5.89 19.39
C PHE A 280 -22.54 -4.53 19.47
N LEU A 281 -22.20 -3.94 18.33
CA LEU A 281 -21.55 -2.63 18.24
C LEU A 281 -22.42 -1.54 18.83
N LYS A 282 -23.71 -1.53 18.50
CA LYS A 282 -24.67 -0.56 19.02
C LYS A 282 -24.76 -0.59 20.53
N LYS A 283 -24.84 -1.78 21.13
CA LYS A 283 -24.86 -1.93 22.60
C LYS A 283 -23.60 -1.43 23.24
N ALA A 284 -22.43 -1.73 22.65
CA ALA A 284 -21.12 -1.27 23.14
C ALA A 284 -21.03 0.27 23.08
N GLN A 285 -21.48 0.87 22.00
CA GLN A 285 -21.46 2.31 21.79
C GLN A 285 -22.41 3.03 22.75
N MET A 286 -23.64 2.55 22.89
CA MET A 286 -24.60 3.14 23.84
C MET A 286 -24.09 3.07 25.28
N LYS A 287 -23.47 1.96 25.68
CA LYS A 287 -22.83 1.83 26.99
C LYS A 287 -21.68 2.82 27.17
N ALA A 288 -20.96 3.16 26.10
CA ALA A 288 -19.89 4.16 26.11
C ALA A 288 -20.40 5.61 26.00
N GLY A 289 -21.71 5.83 25.99
CA GLY A 289 -22.33 7.15 26.00
C GLY A 289 -22.61 7.75 24.61
N TYR A 290 -22.61 6.94 23.57
CA TYR A 290 -23.00 7.40 22.22
C TYR A 290 -24.51 7.40 22.04
N GLU A 291 -25.00 8.39 21.33
CA GLU A 291 -26.39 8.51 20.87
C GLU A 291 -26.47 8.11 19.40
N MET A 292 -27.39 7.18 19.07
CA MET A 292 -27.55 6.71 17.70
C MET A 292 -28.30 7.72 16.85
N VAL A 293 -27.79 7.97 15.65
CA VAL A 293 -28.41 8.82 14.64
C VAL A 293 -28.60 8.08 13.33
N VAL A 294 -29.45 8.59 12.45
CA VAL A 294 -29.66 8.07 11.09
C VAL A 294 -29.70 9.24 10.13
N THR A 295 -28.88 9.17 9.08
CA THR A 295 -28.79 10.22 8.07
C THR A 295 -29.16 9.71 6.68
N PRO A 296 -29.65 10.56 5.78
CA PRO A 296 -29.98 10.15 4.42
C PRO A 296 -28.74 9.83 3.60
N HIS A 297 -28.92 9.07 2.52
CA HIS A 297 -27.83 8.66 1.62
C HIS A 297 -27.38 9.75 0.66
N ILE A 298 -28.19 10.77 0.47
CA ILE A 298 -27.93 11.91 -0.41
C ILE A 298 -27.99 13.23 0.34
N GLY A 299 -27.31 14.22 -0.17
CA GLY A 299 -27.38 15.60 0.32
C GLY A 299 -27.15 16.59 -0.82
N GLN A 300 -27.52 17.84 -0.62
CA GLN A 300 -27.26 18.89 -1.61
C GLN A 300 -25.75 19.03 -1.84
N LYS A 301 -25.33 19.22 -3.08
CA LYS A 301 -23.95 19.37 -3.49
C LYS A 301 -23.20 20.43 -2.67
N GLU A 302 -23.87 21.53 -2.34
CA GLU A 302 -23.30 22.63 -1.56
C GLU A 302 -22.74 22.18 -0.20
N LEU A 303 -23.40 21.22 0.46
CA LEU A 303 -22.95 20.68 1.73
C LEU A 303 -21.53 20.08 1.61
N TYR A 304 -21.26 19.38 0.53
CA TYR A 304 -19.96 18.72 0.28
C TYR A 304 -18.91 19.70 -0.24
N ILE A 305 -19.31 20.78 -0.91
CA ILE A 305 -18.42 21.88 -1.30
C ILE A 305 -17.95 22.61 -0.04
N THR A 306 -18.88 23.00 0.82
CA THR A 306 -18.59 23.71 2.09
C THR A 306 -17.64 22.91 2.98
N SER A 307 -17.85 21.61 3.10
CA SER A 307 -17.02 20.73 3.90
C SER A 307 -15.67 20.34 3.24
N GLY A 308 -15.46 20.67 1.97
CA GLY A 308 -14.25 20.34 1.21
C GLY A 308 -14.21 18.91 0.65
N HIS A 309 -15.23 18.11 0.91
CA HIS A 309 -15.28 16.72 0.42
C HIS A 309 -15.48 16.63 -1.10
N TYR A 310 -16.19 17.58 -1.69
CA TYR A 310 -16.44 17.61 -3.13
C TYR A 310 -15.14 17.72 -3.95
N GLU A 311 -14.24 18.60 -3.54
CA GLU A 311 -12.95 18.78 -4.24
C GLU A 311 -12.07 17.56 -4.08
N LYS A 312 -12.04 16.95 -2.89
CA LYS A 312 -11.19 15.82 -2.59
C LYS A 312 -11.62 14.53 -3.28
N TYR A 313 -12.92 14.26 -3.30
CA TYR A 313 -13.47 13.02 -3.86
C TYR A 313 -13.99 13.19 -5.30
N GLY A 314 -13.68 14.30 -5.98
CA GLY A 314 -14.27 14.67 -7.27
C GLY A 314 -14.30 13.54 -8.31
N GLU A 315 -13.16 12.86 -8.54
CA GLU A 315 -13.06 11.73 -9.47
C GLU A 315 -13.57 10.42 -8.87
N ASP A 316 -13.47 10.26 -7.56
CA ASP A 316 -13.91 9.07 -6.82
C ASP A 316 -15.34 9.19 -6.27
N SER A 317 -16.08 10.21 -6.67
CA SER A 317 -17.50 10.39 -6.36
C SER A 317 -18.39 10.01 -7.52
N PHE A 318 -19.59 9.50 -7.21
CA PHE A 318 -20.64 9.46 -8.21
C PHE A 318 -20.93 10.89 -8.68
N GLN A 319 -21.25 11.03 -9.98
CA GLN A 319 -21.63 12.34 -10.51
C GLN A 319 -22.87 12.91 -9.82
N ALA A 320 -22.99 14.23 -9.81
CA ALA A 320 -24.13 14.90 -9.24
C ALA A 320 -25.45 14.46 -9.89
N ILE A 321 -26.45 14.28 -9.04
CA ILE A 321 -27.81 13.91 -9.43
C ILE A 321 -28.59 15.19 -9.66
N ASN A 322 -29.05 15.42 -10.89
CA ASN A 322 -29.94 16.55 -11.23
C ASN A 322 -31.36 16.26 -10.81
N THR A 323 -32.08 17.29 -10.39
CA THR A 323 -33.49 17.24 -10.04
C THR A 323 -34.32 17.93 -11.11
N PRO A 324 -35.68 17.86 -11.04
CA PRO A 324 -36.55 18.63 -11.93
C PRO A 324 -36.43 20.14 -11.74
N LYS A 325 -35.85 20.60 -10.64
CA LYS A 325 -35.60 22.03 -10.38
C LYS A 325 -34.25 22.42 -10.99
N GLU A 326 -34.27 23.50 -11.76
CA GLU A 326 -33.05 24.04 -12.37
C GLU A 326 -32.07 24.48 -11.29
N ASP A 327 -30.77 24.21 -11.55
CA ASP A 327 -29.64 24.49 -10.64
C ASP A 327 -29.65 23.76 -9.27
N GLU A 328 -30.43 22.71 -9.14
CA GLU A 328 -30.42 21.87 -7.92
C GLU A 328 -29.73 20.52 -8.18
N GLU A 329 -28.65 20.27 -7.47
CA GLU A 329 -27.86 19.06 -7.58
C GLU A 329 -27.69 18.39 -6.22
N PHE A 330 -27.80 17.05 -6.20
CA PHE A 330 -27.52 16.20 -5.04
C PHE A 330 -26.35 15.28 -5.30
N LEU A 331 -25.68 14.86 -4.25
CA LEU A 331 -24.63 13.83 -4.30
C LEU A 331 -24.99 12.65 -3.41
N LEU A 332 -24.56 11.46 -3.84
CA LEU A 332 -24.45 10.33 -2.92
C LEU A 332 -23.30 10.62 -1.96
N LYS A 333 -23.54 10.54 -0.67
CA LYS A 333 -22.54 10.92 0.34
C LYS A 333 -21.32 10.00 0.28
N PRO A 334 -20.10 10.56 0.11
CA PRO A 334 -18.86 9.78 0.19
C PRO A 334 -18.38 9.58 1.63
N MET A 335 -18.89 10.39 2.56
CA MET A 335 -18.60 10.36 4.01
C MET A 335 -19.82 10.82 4.81
N ASN A 336 -19.86 10.42 6.09
CA ASN A 336 -20.96 10.79 7.00
C ASN A 336 -20.74 12.11 7.75
N CYS A 337 -19.50 12.62 7.81
CA CYS A 337 -19.12 13.79 8.61
C CYS A 337 -20.00 15.02 8.40
N PRO A 338 -20.29 15.46 7.17
CA PRO A 338 -21.09 16.65 6.94
C PRO A 338 -22.51 16.54 7.52
N HIS A 339 -23.12 15.38 7.43
CA HIS A 339 -24.45 15.13 7.96
C HIS A 339 -24.49 15.15 9.49
N HIS A 340 -23.45 14.63 10.16
CA HIS A 340 -23.34 14.67 11.62
C HIS A 340 -23.11 16.10 12.13
N CYS A 341 -22.35 16.92 11.40
CA CYS A 341 -22.22 18.34 11.71
C CYS A 341 -23.57 19.06 11.63
N GLU A 342 -24.40 18.76 10.63
CA GLU A 342 -25.74 19.32 10.52
C GLU A 342 -26.65 18.89 11.68
N ILE A 343 -26.54 17.66 12.17
CA ILE A 343 -27.26 17.22 13.37
C ILE A 343 -26.81 18.02 14.59
N TYR A 344 -25.51 18.24 14.75
CA TYR A 344 -24.97 19.05 15.84
C TYR A 344 -25.46 20.49 15.75
N ASN A 345 -25.53 21.07 14.58
CA ASN A 345 -25.98 22.43 14.33
C ASN A 345 -27.51 22.63 14.44
N ALA A 346 -28.28 21.55 14.57
CA ALA A 346 -29.73 21.61 14.63
C ALA A 346 -30.26 22.39 15.87
N LYS A 347 -29.43 22.52 16.91
CA LYS A 347 -29.73 23.36 18.09
C LYS A 347 -28.42 23.84 18.73
N PRO A 348 -28.49 24.99 19.47
CA PRO A 348 -27.32 25.39 20.26
C PRO A 348 -27.11 24.50 21.47
N TYR A 349 -25.82 24.25 21.82
CA TYR A 349 -25.43 23.55 23.01
C TYR A 349 -24.66 24.45 23.97
N SER A 350 -24.89 24.26 25.26
CA SER A 350 -24.03 24.83 26.28
C SER A 350 -22.71 24.03 26.34
N TYR A 351 -21.59 24.70 26.62
CA TYR A 351 -20.29 24.04 26.84
C TYR A 351 -20.37 22.95 27.91
N ARG A 352 -21.35 23.01 28.83
CA ARG A 352 -21.57 21.99 29.87
C ARG A 352 -22.21 20.71 29.35
N GLU A 353 -22.82 20.74 28.17
CA GLU A 353 -23.46 19.60 27.52
C GLU A 353 -22.46 18.78 26.68
N LEU A 354 -21.24 19.28 26.47
CA LEU A 354 -20.18 18.61 25.75
C LEU A 354 -19.41 17.64 26.66
N PRO A 355 -18.94 16.51 26.16
CA PRO A 355 -18.96 16.12 24.73
C PRO A 355 -20.30 15.56 24.28
N LYS A 356 -20.61 15.76 22.98
CA LYS A 356 -21.70 15.08 22.28
C LYS A 356 -21.12 14.01 21.37
N ARG A 357 -21.68 12.79 21.43
CA ARG A 357 -21.19 11.64 20.69
C ARG A 357 -22.34 11.05 19.87
N TYR A 358 -22.27 11.19 18.55
CA TYR A 358 -23.25 10.65 17.62
C TYR A 358 -22.65 9.47 16.87
N ALA A 359 -23.33 8.34 16.88
CA ALA A 359 -22.92 7.12 16.18
C ALA A 359 -23.97 6.68 15.17
N GLU A 360 -23.53 6.10 14.08
CA GLU A 360 -24.39 5.62 13.01
C GLU A 360 -23.75 4.45 12.28
N PHE A 361 -24.59 3.52 11.81
CA PHE A 361 -24.19 2.61 10.74
C PHE A 361 -24.50 3.31 9.42
N GLY A 362 -23.55 4.15 9.01
CA GLY A 362 -23.71 5.07 7.89
C GLY A 362 -23.24 4.48 6.57
N THR A 363 -24.14 4.40 5.59
CA THR A 363 -23.80 3.94 4.25
C THR A 363 -23.22 5.08 3.42
N VAL A 364 -22.05 4.84 2.83
CA VAL A 364 -21.35 5.78 1.96
C VAL A 364 -21.13 5.19 0.59
N TYR A 365 -20.92 6.05 -0.40
CA TYR A 365 -20.79 5.68 -1.80
C TYR A 365 -19.57 6.35 -2.41
N ARG A 366 -18.73 5.56 -3.09
CA ARG A 366 -17.55 6.04 -3.78
C ARG A 366 -17.45 5.36 -5.13
N TYR A 367 -17.12 6.12 -6.17
CA TYR A 367 -16.98 5.58 -7.51
C TYR A 367 -15.57 5.04 -7.72
N GLU A 368 -15.27 3.91 -7.07
CA GLU A 368 -14.02 3.17 -7.30
C GLU A 368 -13.96 2.65 -8.74
N GLN A 369 -12.78 2.72 -9.36
CA GLN A 369 -12.58 2.23 -10.73
C GLN A 369 -12.83 0.72 -10.80
N SER A 370 -13.41 0.25 -11.90
CA SER A 370 -13.83 -1.15 -12.03
C SER A 370 -12.68 -2.15 -11.87
N GLY A 371 -11.48 -1.81 -12.29
CA GLY A 371 -10.28 -2.64 -12.14
C GLY A 371 -9.77 -2.79 -10.70
N GLU A 372 -10.21 -1.91 -9.79
CA GLU A 372 -9.84 -1.94 -8.38
C GLU A 372 -10.82 -2.70 -7.50
N LEU A 373 -12.03 -2.99 -8.02
CA LEU A 373 -13.07 -3.68 -7.26
C LEU A 373 -12.67 -5.12 -6.92
N HIS A 374 -12.84 -5.50 -5.65
CA HIS A 374 -12.44 -6.80 -5.15
C HIS A 374 -13.31 -7.28 -3.99
N GLY A 375 -14.25 -8.16 -4.26
CA GLY A 375 -15.15 -8.72 -3.25
C GLY A 375 -15.78 -7.63 -2.38
N LEU A 376 -15.72 -7.80 -1.06
CA LEU A 376 -16.15 -6.80 -0.07
C LEU A 376 -15.05 -5.84 0.37
N THR A 377 -13.80 -6.05 -0.07
CA THR A 377 -12.66 -5.21 0.35
C THR A 377 -12.53 -3.91 -0.45
N ARG A 378 -13.01 -3.91 -1.68
CA ARG A 378 -13.11 -2.73 -2.56
C ARG A 378 -14.46 -2.69 -3.22
N VAL A 379 -15.32 -1.83 -2.75
CA VAL A 379 -16.72 -1.69 -3.17
C VAL A 379 -17.06 -0.23 -3.46
N ARG A 380 -18.17 -0.02 -4.14
CA ARG A 380 -18.72 1.33 -4.42
C ARG A 380 -19.77 1.80 -3.42
N GLY A 381 -20.28 0.90 -2.62
CA GLY A 381 -21.21 1.22 -1.52
C GLY A 381 -20.95 0.31 -0.33
N PHE A 382 -20.77 0.88 0.83
CA PHE A 382 -20.52 0.15 2.07
C PHE A 382 -21.03 0.91 3.28
N THR A 383 -21.28 0.18 4.35
CA THR A 383 -21.75 0.75 5.61
C THR A 383 -20.61 0.78 6.62
N GLN A 384 -20.35 1.95 7.17
CA GLN A 384 -19.36 2.15 8.22
C GLN A 384 -20.03 2.14 9.58
N ASP A 385 -19.39 1.54 10.56
CA ASP A 385 -19.59 1.82 11.97
C ASP A 385 -18.83 3.13 12.26
N ASP A 386 -19.56 4.23 12.22
CA ASP A 386 -19.02 5.59 12.22
C ASP A 386 -19.59 6.42 13.36
N ALA A 387 -18.77 7.32 13.90
CA ALA A 387 -19.17 8.20 14.96
C ALA A 387 -18.44 9.54 14.87
N HIS A 388 -19.08 10.59 15.36
CA HIS A 388 -18.50 11.92 15.48
C HIS A 388 -18.71 12.45 16.91
N ILE A 389 -17.61 12.90 17.49
CA ILE A 389 -17.57 13.43 18.86
C ILE A 389 -17.29 14.91 18.78
N PHE A 390 -18.23 15.71 19.29
CA PHE A 390 -18.09 17.16 19.42
C PHE A 390 -17.70 17.48 20.84
N CYS A 391 -16.48 17.96 21.04
CA CYS A 391 -15.92 18.20 22.36
C CYS A 391 -15.12 19.51 22.41
N ARG A 392 -14.90 20.01 23.61
CA ARG A 392 -13.98 21.12 23.84
C ARG A 392 -12.53 20.66 23.73
N PRO A 393 -11.59 21.57 23.40
CA PRO A 393 -10.16 21.21 23.34
C PRO A 393 -9.61 20.57 24.63
N ASP A 394 -10.10 20.97 25.79
CA ASP A 394 -9.70 20.39 27.09
C ASP A 394 -10.23 18.96 27.33
N GLN A 395 -11.22 18.53 26.56
CA GLN A 395 -11.79 17.18 26.60
C GLN A 395 -11.16 16.23 25.60
N LEU A 396 -10.41 16.72 24.61
CA LEU A 396 -9.93 15.96 23.49
C LEU A 396 -9.08 14.74 23.91
N ASP A 397 -8.14 14.94 24.80
CA ASP A 397 -7.25 13.86 25.28
C ASP A 397 -8.04 12.69 25.86
N GLN A 398 -9.01 12.99 26.73
CA GLN A 398 -9.83 11.94 27.37
C GLN A 398 -10.77 11.28 26.37
N GLU A 399 -11.37 12.04 25.46
CA GLU A 399 -12.26 11.49 24.44
C GLU A 399 -11.49 10.59 23.47
N PHE A 400 -10.29 10.98 23.06
CA PHE A 400 -9.45 10.16 22.20
C PHE A 400 -9.07 8.83 22.86
N LYS A 401 -8.69 8.86 24.13
CA LYS A 401 -8.39 7.66 24.93
C LYS A 401 -9.62 6.75 25.07
N ASN A 402 -10.79 7.32 25.29
CA ASN A 402 -12.04 6.56 25.40
C ASN A 402 -12.37 5.84 24.08
N VAL A 403 -12.13 6.48 22.93
CA VAL A 403 -12.33 5.84 21.62
C VAL A 403 -11.34 4.69 21.43
N ILE A 404 -10.07 4.88 21.80
CA ILE A 404 -9.08 3.77 21.75
C ILE A 404 -9.59 2.58 22.58
N ASP A 405 -10.07 2.81 23.78
CA ASP A 405 -10.59 1.75 24.65
C ASP A 405 -11.76 0.99 23.99
N LEU A 406 -12.68 1.72 23.36
CA LEU A 406 -13.81 1.14 22.64
C LEU A 406 -13.35 0.30 21.43
N VAL A 407 -12.43 0.81 20.62
CA VAL A 407 -11.86 0.09 19.48
C VAL A 407 -11.16 -1.19 19.94
N LEU A 408 -10.35 -1.14 20.99
CA LEU A 408 -9.67 -2.29 21.55
C LEU A 408 -10.66 -3.34 22.09
N TYR A 409 -11.72 -2.90 22.74
CA TYR A 409 -12.78 -3.79 23.21
C TYR A 409 -13.44 -4.54 22.05
N VAL A 410 -13.80 -3.83 20.98
CA VAL A 410 -14.42 -4.42 19.78
C VAL A 410 -13.46 -5.42 19.12
N PHE A 411 -12.21 -5.05 18.91
CA PHE A 411 -11.22 -5.92 18.27
C PHE A 411 -10.98 -7.20 19.06
N ARG A 412 -10.80 -7.11 20.37
CA ARG A 412 -10.63 -8.28 21.25
C ARG A 412 -11.87 -9.18 21.22
N SER A 413 -13.05 -8.60 21.25
CA SER A 413 -14.31 -9.33 21.17
C SER A 413 -14.49 -10.12 19.87
N LEU A 414 -13.90 -9.62 18.78
CA LEU A 414 -13.92 -10.28 17.45
C LEU A 414 -12.69 -11.16 17.21
N GLY A 415 -11.79 -11.30 18.19
CA GLY A 415 -10.60 -12.13 18.08
C GLY A 415 -9.42 -11.53 17.32
N PHE A 416 -9.42 -10.22 17.08
CA PHE A 416 -8.29 -9.50 16.50
C PHE A 416 -7.30 -9.12 17.61
N GLU A 417 -6.22 -9.88 17.75
CA GLU A 417 -5.17 -9.63 18.77
C GLU A 417 -3.88 -9.09 18.14
N ASN A 418 -3.60 -9.41 16.88
CA ASN A 418 -2.39 -9.02 16.17
C ASN A 418 -2.62 -7.76 15.34
N PHE A 419 -2.57 -6.60 15.97
CA PHE A 419 -2.66 -5.32 15.28
C PHE A 419 -1.55 -4.38 15.73
N THR A 420 -1.20 -3.46 14.84
CA THR A 420 -0.31 -2.33 15.11
C THR A 420 -1.08 -1.04 14.89
N ALA A 421 -0.64 0.03 15.53
CA ALA A 421 -1.19 1.36 15.32
C ALA A 421 -0.26 2.19 14.44
N GLN A 422 -0.83 3.02 13.58
CA GLN A 422 -0.11 3.97 12.74
C GLN A 422 -0.62 5.37 13.03
N VAL A 423 0.26 6.23 13.54
CA VAL A 423 -0.02 7.66 13.68
C VAL A 423 0.32 8.33 12.36
N SER A 424 -0.69 8.78 11.64
CA SER A 424 -0.55 9.42 10.33
C SER A 424 -0.56 10.92 10.50
N VAL A 425 0.59 11.55 10.22
CA VAL A 425 0.81 12.99 10.35
C VAL A 425 0.93 13.64 8.98
N ARG A 426 0.82 14.96 8.92
CA ARG A 426 1.02 15.72 7.68
C ARG A 426 2.45 15.57 7.15
N ASP A 427 2.60 15.81 5.85
CA ASP A 427 3.91 16.02 5.24
C ASP A 427 4.24 17.52 5.29
N SER A 428 5.24 17.89 6.09
CA SER A 428 5.68 19.27 6.23
C SER A 428 6.27 19.88 4.94
N ASN A 429 6.62 19.04 3.98
CA ASN A 429 7.17 19.47 2.68
C ASN A 429 6.08 19.84 1.66
N THR A 430 4.83 19.47 1.92
CA THR A 430 3.68 19.74 1.03
C THR A 430 2.51 20.37 1.78
N PRO A 431 2.72 21.55 2.42
CA PRO A 431 1.71 22.17 3.28
C PRO A 431 0.42 22.54 2.54
N GLU A 432 0.49 22.76 1.23
CA GLU A 432 -0.68 23.08 0.38
C GLU A 432 -1.72 21.95 0.30
N LYS A 433 -1.36 20.74 0.68
CA LYS A 433 -2.27 19.59 0.71
C LYS A 433 -3.19 19.56 1.92
N TYR A 434 -2.91 20.40 2.92
CA TYR A 434 -3.57 20.39 4.21
C TYR A 434 -4.25 21.72 4.52
N ILE A 435 -5.41 21.64 5.15
CA ILE A 435 -6.16 22.83 5.61
C ILE A 435 -5.88 23.09 7.08
N GLY A 436 -6.07 24.33 7.52
CA GLY A 436 -5.92 24.75 8.91
C GLY A 436 -4.53 25.33 9.23
N THR A 437 -4.34 25.70 10.49
CA THR A 437 -3.12 26.32 10.98
C THR A 437 -2.07 25.29 11.40
N ILE A 438 -0.79 25.65 11.29
CA ILE A 438 0.32 24.80 11.76
C ILE A 438 0.15 24.47 13.25
N GLU A 439 -0.25 25.44 14.05
CA GLU A 439 -0.47 25.25 15.49
C GLU A 439 -1.53 24.21 15.79
N ASN A 440 -2.67 24.22 15.11
CA ASN A 440 -3.72 23.22 15.27
C ASN A 440 -3.22 21.81 14.89
N TRP A 441 -2.45 21.71 13.81
CA TRP A 441 -1.84 20.44 13.40
C TRP A 441 -0.88 19.90 14.44
N GLU A 442 0.00 20.73 14.96
CA GLU A 442 0.98 20.32 16.00
C GLU A 442 0.27 19.83 17.26
N LYS A 443 -0.75 20.55 17.72
CA LYS A 443 -1.57 20.15 18.88
C LYS A 443 -2.26 18.80 18.63
N ALA A 444 -2.89 18.64 17.47
CA ALA A 444 -3.61 17.43 17.13
C ALA A 444 -2.66 16.22 17.00
N GLU A 445 -1.56 16.37 16.29
CA GLU A 445 -0.55 15.31 16.13
C GLU A 445 0.03 14.87 17.48
N GLN A 446 0.38 15.82 18.33
CA GLN A 446 0.91 15.53 19.66
C GLN A 446 -0.12 14.84 20.58
N ALA A 447 -1.39 15.26 20.49
CA ALA A 447 -2.46 14.64 21.27
C ALA A 447 -2.65 13.15 20.90
N ILE A 448 -2.56 12.81 19.62
CA ILE A 448 -2.65 11.42 19.14
C ILE A 448 -1.47 10.59 19.65
N ILE A 449 -0.25 11.10 19.52
CA ILE A 449 0.97 10.42 19.97
C ILE A 449 0.90 10.16 21.47
N ASN A 450 0.54 11.17 22.26
CA ASN A 450 0.42 11.06 23.71
C ASN A 450 -0.64 10.02 24.12
N ALA A 451 -1.77 9.99 23.44
CA ALA A 451 -2.82 9.01 23.70
C ALA A 451 -2.37 7.58 23.37
N ALA A 452 -1.71 7.38 22.24
CA ALA A 452 -1.15 6.09 21.83
C ALA A 452 -0.13 5.57 22.83
N GLU A 453 0.80 6.41 23.27
CA GLU A 453 1.78 6.09 24.34
C GLU A 453 1.09 5.74 25.66
N SER A 454 0.13 6.55 26.09
CA SER A 454 -0.62 6.36 27.33
C SER A 454 -1.39 5.03 27.36
N LYS A 455 -1.86 4.55 26.22
CA LYS A 455 -2.56 3.26 26.08
C LYS A 455 -1.63 2.08 25.81
N GLY A 456 -0.33 2.30 25.79
CA GLY A 456 0.67 1.25 25.55
C GLY A 456 0.56 0.60 24.19
N LEU A 457 0.11 1.35 23.17
CA LEU A 457 0.01 0.84 21.79
C LEU A 457 1.41 0.70 21.19
N ASP A 458 1.62 -0.38 20.47
CA ASP A 458 2.74 -0.50 19.54
C ASP A 458 2.40 0.29 18.27
N PHE A 459 3.09 1.41 18.05
CA PHE A 459 2.78 2.31 16.95
C PHE A 459 4.01 2.84 16.23
N VAL A 460 3.81 3.20 14.97
CA VAL A 460 4.76 3.92 14.13
C VAL A 460 4.16 5.25 13.71
N VAL A 461 5.01 6.22 13.41
CA VAL A 461 4.59 7.54 12.88
C VAL A 461 4.92 7.59 11.40
N GLU A 462 3.90 7.83 10.57
CA GLU A 462 4.02 7.93 9.12
C GLU A 462 3.68 9.34 8.64
N SER A 463 4.65 9.97 7.96
CA SER A 463 4.48 11.29 7.38
C SER A 463 3.76 11.21 6.03
N GLY A 464 2.89 12.17 5.77
CA GLY A 464 2.16 12.28 4.50
C GLY A 464 0.88 11.45 4.40
N GLU A 465 0.57 10.64 5.39
CA GLU A 465 -0.59 9.74 5.41
C GLU A 465 -1.82 10.33 6.13
N ALA A 466 -1.71 11.54 6.66
CA ALA A 466 -2.84 12.23 7.31
C ALA A 466 -3.95 12.60 6.32
N ALA A 467 -5.18 12.69 6.82
CA ALA A 467 -6.28 13.30 6.07
C ALA A 467 -5.99 14.79 5.83
N PHE A 468 -6.60 15.37 4.79
CA PHE A 468 -6.36 16.77 4.44
C PHE A 468 -6.78 17.76 5.55
N TYR A 469 -7.69 17.35 6.43
CA TYR A 469 -8.26 18.15 7.52
C TYR A 469 -7.70 17.85 8.91
N GLY A 470 -6.96 16.76 9.08
CA GLY A 470 -6.40 16.40 10.39
C GLY A 470 -5.61 15.10 10.40
N PRO A 471 -4.78 14.91 11.44
CA PRO A 471 -4.05 13.68 11.67
C PRO A 471 -4.99 12.56 12.15
N LYS A 472 -4.50 11.32 12.08
CA LYS A 472 -5.29 10.14 12.44
C LYS A 472 -4.45 9.05 13.09
N LEU A 473 -5.12 8.20 13.84
CA LEU A 473 -4.59 6.93 14.35
C LEU A 473 -5.31 5.80 13.62
N ASP A 474 -4.56 5.04 12.82
CA ASP A 474 -5.07 3.88 12.09
C ASP A 474 -4.70 2.59 12.82
N PHE A 475 -5.65 1.67 12.92
CA PHE A 475 -5.41 0.32 13.42
C PHE A 475 -5.21 -0.63 12.24
N MET A 476 -4.00 -1.21 12.15
CA MET A 476 -3.59 -2.09 11.07
C MET A 476 -3.59 -3.54 11.55
N VAL A 477 -4.35 -4.40 10.87
CA VAL A 477 -4.43 -5.83 11.17
C VAL A 477 -3.79 -6.62 10.05
N LYS A 478 -2.99 -7.62 10.37
CA LYS A 478 -2.37 -8.52 9.39
C LYS A 478 -3.28 -9.70 9.08
N ASP A 479 -3.45 -9.98 7.79
CA ASP A 479 -4.12 -11.18 7.33
C ASP A 479 -3.19 -12.42 7.36
N ALA A 480 -3.70 -13.56 6.90
CA ALA A 480 -2.94 -14.81 6.85
C ALA A 480 -1.69 -14.76 5.94
N LEU A 481 -1.65 -13.83 4.97
CA LEU A 481 -0.52 -13.60 4.08
C LEU A 481 0.47 -12.56 4.62
N GLY A 482 0.22 -12.02 5.81
CA GLY A 482 1.01 -10.93 6.40
C GLY A 482 0.73 -9.56 5.80
N ARG A 483 -0.29 -9.40 4.95
CA ARG A 483 -0.71 -8.10 4.42
C ARG A 483 -1.41 -7.30 5.50
N SER A 484 -1.10 -6.01 5.59
CA SER A 484 -1.73 -5.10 6.54
C SER A 484 -3.02 -4.50 5.96
N TRP A 485 -4.07 -4.51 6.78
CA TRP A 485 -5.37 -3.92 6.45
C TRP A 485 -5.76 -2.91 7.51
N GLN A 486 -6.20 -1.73 7.08
CA GLN A 486 -6.75 -0.73 7.98
C GLN A 486 -8.18 -1.11 8.36
N LEU A 487 -8.44 -1.37 9.63
CA LEU A 487 -9.77 -1.73 10.13
C LEU A 487 -10.47 -0.62 10.89
N GLY A 488 -9.74 0.23 11.57
CA GLY A 488 -10.32 1.31 12.36
C GLY A 488 -9.47 2.56 12.26
N THR A 489 -10.11 3.71 12.37
CA THR A 489 -9.45 5.02 12.31
C THR A 489 -10.05 5.94 13.33
N ILE A 490 -9.21 6.66 14.06
CA ILE A 490 -9.60 7.76 14.94
C ILE A 490 -8.93 9.03 14.41
N GLN A 491 -9.73 10.04 14.10
CA GLN A 491 -9.27 11.30 13.51
C GLN A 491 -9.54 12.47 14.44
N VAL A 492 -8.62 13.43 14.48
CA VAL A 492 -8.81 14.72 15.14
C VAL A 492 -9.00 15.78 14.07
N ASP A 493 -10.03 16.60 14.22
CA ASP A 493 -10.41 17.62 13.26
C ASP A 493 -10.75 18.94 13.95
N TYR A 494 -9.90 19.93 13.76
CA TYR A 494 -10.13 21.32 14.19
C TYR A 494 -10.70 22.21 13.09
N ASN A 495 -10.83 21.70 11.86
CA ASN A 495 -11.05 22.53 10.68
C ASN A 495 -12.48 22.43 10.11
N LEU A 496 -13.04 21.21 10.00
CA LEU A 496 -14.39 21.02 9.46
C LEU A 496 -15.48 21.67 10.32
N PRO A 497 -15.42 21.65 11.68
CA PRO A 497 -16.37 22.37 12.49
C PRO A 497 -16.43 23.86 12.18
N GLU A 498 -15.29 24.53 12.04
CA GLU A 498 -15.22 25.95 11.68
C GLU A 498 -15.83 26.24 10.31
N ARG A 499 -15.58 25.39 9.31
CA ARG A 499 -16.13 25.52 7.96
C ARG A 499 -17.64 25.30 7.91
N GLY A 500 -18.15 24.38 8.71
CA GLY A 500 -19.58 24.08 8.83
C GLY A 500 -20.34 25.02 9.75
N GLY A 501 -19.68 25.96 10.40
CA GLY A 501 -20.28 26.86 11.37
C GLY A 501 -20.69 26.21 12.68
N SER A 502 -20.02 25.13 13.07
CA SER A 502 -20.29 24.32 14.28
C SER A 502 -19.42 24.76 15.45
#